data_afa89701b27bb546eb4d6eb8ccf8b4cd
#
_entry.id   afa89701b27bb546eb4d6eb8ccf8b4cd
#
_cell.length_a   1.000
_cell.length_b   1.000
_cell.length_c   1.000
_cell.angle_alpha   90.00
_cell.angle_beta   90.00
_cell.angle_gamma   90.00
#
_symmetry.space_group_name_H-M   'P 1'
#
loop_
_entity.id
_entity.type
_entity.pdbx_description
1 polymer ?
#
loop_
_entity_poly.entity_id
_entity_poly.type
_entity_poly.pdbx_seq_one_letter_code
_entity_poly.pdbx_strand_id
1 'polypeptide(L)'
;LRLGARMRSPEGTPAGSMKRILISDINVWNADSRYASIISGVPGTYIEDVTFRNIHLYYKGGYSAEDGKRVPPEQEKVYPEPWMFGTIPAKGFYIRHAKNITFDGIRFHFEQPDGRPLFVTDDVENIEYYHTPTE
;
A
#
# COMPACT_ATOMS: atom_id res chain seq x y z
N LEU A 1 4.38 3.99 0.67
CA LEU A 1 5.44 3.83 1.69
C LEU A 1 6.18 2.51 1.47
N ARG A 2 7.49 2.55 1.45
CA ARG A 2 8.33 1.35 1.32
C ARG A 2 9.47 1.38 2.31
N LEU A 3 9.59 0.33 3.11
CA LEU A 3 10.75 0.07 3.94
C LEU A 3 11.41 -1.21 3.41
N GLY A 4 12.52 -1.07 2.71
CA GLY A 4 13.27 -2.18 2.12
C GLY A 4 14.54 -2.51 2.89
N ALA A 5 15.23 -3.56 2.47
CA ALA A 5 16.54 -3.90 2.98
C ALA A 5 17.59 -2.87 2.53
N ARG A 6 18.62 -2.68 3.35
CA ARG A 6 19.71 -1.75 3.03
C ARG A 6 20.65 -2.35 1.99
N MET A 7 20.57 -1.87 0.77
CA MET A 7 21.31 -2.42 -0.37
C MET A 7 22.81 -2.11 -0.37
N ARG A 8 23.20 -0.96 0.21
CA ARG A 8 24.59 -0.49 0.21
C ARG A 8 25.26 -0.58 1.58
N SER A 9 24.74 -1.44 2.43
CA SER A 9 25.29 -1.67 3.77
C SER A 9 25.93 -3.06 3.81
N PRO A 10 26.83 -3.32 4.77
CA PRO A 10 27.41 -4.64 4.97
C PRO A 10 26.33 -5.71 5.08
N GLU A 11 26.66 -6.94 4.65
CA GLU A 11 25.76 -8.08 4.79
C GLU A 11 25.32 -8.24 6.27
N GLY A 12 24.06 -8.59 6.46
CA GLY A 12 23.48 -8.72 7.82
C GLY A 12 23.08 -7.42 8.47
N THR A 13 23.29 -6.26 7.84
CA THR A 13 22.79 -4.98 8.38
C THR A 13 21.26 -5.01 8.39
N PRO A 14 20.60 -4.79 9.55
CA PRO A 14 19.15 -4.78 9.61
C PRO A 14 18.57 -3.63 8.81
N ALA A 15 17.35 -3.81 8.30
CA ALA A 15 16.58 -2.73 7.70
C ALA A 15 16.41 -1.58 8.73
N GLY A 16 16.15 -0.38 8.22
CA GLY A 16 15.85 0.76 9.07
C GLY A 16 14.50 0.62 9.78
N SER A 17 13.97 1.72 10.28
CA SER A 17 12.63 1.78 10.83
C SER A 17 11.82 2.88 10.14
N MET A 18 10.51 2.66 10.02
CA MET A 18 9.56 3.63 9.48
C MET A 18 8.30 3.58 10.35
N LYS A 19 8.08 4.62 11.16
CA LYS A 19 6.97 4.64 12.10
C LYS A 19 6.57 6.06 12.53
N ARG A 20 5.38 6.17 13.11
CA ARG A 20 4.80 7.42 13.60
C ARG A 20 4.65 8.46 12.48
N ILE A 21 3.88 8.09 11.44
CA ILE A 21 3.67 8.90 10.24
C ILE A 21 2.21 9.31 10.17
N LEU A 22 1.97 10.58 9.92
CA LEU A 22 0.65 11.10 9.54
C LEU A 22 0.70 11.61 8.11
N ILE A 23 -0.19 11.10 7.28
CA ILE A 23 -0.40 11.55 5.91
C ILE A 23 -1.85 12.03 5.81
N SER A 24 -2.06 13.31 5.55
CA SER A 24 -3.40 13.88 5.59
C SER A 24 -3.64 14.98 4.57
N ASP A 25 -4.93 15.22 4.27
CA ASP A 25 -5.39 16.36 3.48
C ASP A 25 -4.82 16.37 2.06
N ILE A 26 -4.99 15.25 1.34
CA ILE A 26 -4.44 15.04 0.01
C ILE A 26 -5.54 14.73 -1.00
N ASN A 27 -5.47 15.35 -2.17
CA ASN A 27 -6.23 14.95 -3.35
C ASN A 27 -5.25 14.41 -4.39
N VAL A 28 -5.51 13.21 -4.88
CA VAL A 28 -4.73 12.58 -5.95
C VAL A 28 -5.61 12.42 -7.18
N TRP A 29 -5.22 13.05 -8.27
CA TRP A 29 -5.97 13.02 -9.53
C TRP A 29 -5.27 12.11 -10.54
N ASN A 30 -6.07 11.40 -11.33
CA ASN A 30 -5.58 10.60 -12.45
C ASN A 30 -4.52 9.57 -12.03
N ALA A 31 -4.71 8.94 -10.88
CA ALA A 31 -3.78 7.95 -10.34
C ALA A 31 -3.79 6.67 -11.20
N ASP A 32 -2.61 6.11 -11.41
CA ASP A 32 -2.46 4.86 -12.15
C ASP A 32 -2.97 3.69 -11.30
N SER A 33 -4.04 3.06 -11.78
CA SER A 33 -4.67 1.93 -11.09
C SER A 33 -3.82 0.67 -11.06
N ARG A 34 -2.83 0.55 -11.94
CA ARG A 34 -1.93 -0.60 -11.95
C ARG A 34 -1.17 -0.74 -10.62
N TYR A 35 -0.76 0.39 -10.07
CA TYR A 35 0.07 0.44 -8.87
C TYR A 35 -0.71 0.79 -7.60
N ALA A 36 -1.91 1.35 -7.74
CA ALA A 36 -2.74 1.76 -6.61
C ALA A 36 -1.93 2.52 -5.53
N SER A 37 -2.18 2.21 -4.26
CA SER A 37 -1.39 2.76 -3.15
C SER A 37 -0.73 1.60 -2.40
N ILE A 38 0.56 1.74 -2.08
CA ILE A 38 1.37 0.65 -1.52
C ILE A 38 1.95 1.06 -0.18
N ILE A 39 1.77 0.18 0.83
CA ILE A 39 2.45 0.26 2.12
C ILE A 39 3.13 -1.09 2.31
N SER A 40 4.45 -1.13 2.21
CA SER A 40 5.16 -2.41 2.26
C SER A 40 6.48 -2.32 3.03
N GLY A 41 6.53 -3.02 4.15
CA GLY A 41 7.77 -3.38 4.81
C GLY A 41 8.43 -4.57 4.14
N VAL A 42 9.29 -5.28 4.85
CA VAL A 42 9.89 -6.55 4.46
C VAL A 42 9.64 -7.58 5.55
N PRO A 43 9.76 -8.89 5.26
CA PRO A 43 9.59 -9.91 6.30
C PRO A 43 10.40 -9.59 7.55
N GLY A 44 9.74 -9.60 8.71
CA GLY A 44 10.35 -9.31 10.00
C GLY A 44 10.60 -7.84 10.31
N THR A 45 10.38 -6.91 9.37
CA THR A 45 10.56 -5.48 9.58
C THR A 45 9.34 -4.71 9.11
N TYR A 46 8.57 -4.19 10.05
CA TYR A 46 7.24 -3.63 9.81
C TYR A 46 7.28 -2.11 9.70
N ILE A 47 6.42 -1.57 8.82
CA ILE A 47 6.03 -0.16 8.86
C ILE A 47 4.97 -0.04 9.95
N GLU A 48 5.14 0.88 10.89
CA GLU A 48 4.32 0.94 12.10
C GLU A 48 3.71 2.32 12.35
N ASP A 49 2.54 2.33 12.97
CA ASP A 49 1.91 3.55 13.48
C ASP A 49 1.75 4.62 12.38
N VAL A 50 1.02 4.27 11.33
CA VAL A 50 0.74 5.18 10.21
C VAL A 50 -0.74 5.51 10.18
N THR A 51 -1.06 6.78 10.11
CA THR A 51 -2.42 7.29 9.94
C THR A 51 -2.55 7.98 8.58
N PHE A 52 -3.54 7.56 7.80
CA PHE A 52 -4.01 8.23 6.59
C PHE A 52 -5.33 8.91 6.91
N ARG A 53 -5.44 10.21 6.65
CA ARG A 53 -6.62 10.98 7.02
C ARG A 53 -7.01 11.97 5.94
N ASN A 54 -8.31 12.03 5.63
CA ASN A 54 -8.88 12.98 4.69
C ASN A 54 -8.15 12.98 3.35
N ILE A 55 -8.22 11.85 2.63
CA ILE A 55 -7.53 11.65 1.35
C ILE A 55 -8.56 11.24 0.30
N HIS A 56 -8.55 11.92 -0.82
CA HIS A 56 -9.36 11.61 -1.99
C HIS A 56 -8.47 11.04 -3.09
N LEU A 57 -8.80 9.85 -3.56
CA LEU A 57 -8.03 9.14 -4.59
C LEU A 57 -8.91 8.92 -5.82
N TYR A 58 -8.49 9.48 -6.94
CA TYR A 58 -9.16 9.36 -8.23
C TYR A 58 -8.34 8.47 -9.14
N TYR A 59 -8.80 7.23 -9.29
CA TYR A 59 -8.14 6.18 -10.07
C TYR A 59 -8.85 5.98 -11.40
N LYS A 60 -8.11 5.52 -12.40
CA LYS A 60 -8.68 5.14 -13.69
C LYS A 60 -9.53 3.88 -13.60
N GLY A 61 -9.16 2.91 -12.80
CA GLY A 61 -9.82 1.60 -12.74
C GLY A 61 -9.46 0.71 -13.92
N GLY A 62 -10.32 -0.29 -14.19
CA GLY A 62 -10.26 -1.10 -15.40
C GLY A 62 -9.58 -2.47 -15.25
N TYR A 63 -9.18 -2.86 -14.04
CA TYR A 63 -8.58 -4.17 -13.80
C TYR A 63 -9.65 -5.21 -13.41
N SER A 64 -9.34 -6.48 -13.65
CA SER A 64 -10.26 -7.59 -13.42
C SER A 64 -10.19 -8.13 -11.99
N ALA A 65 -11.22 -8.89 -11.60
CA ALA A 65 -11.20 -9.63 -10.33
C ALA A 65 -10.05 -10.66 -10.27
N GLU A 66 -9.62 -11.19 -11.41
CA GLU A 66 -8.48 -12.12 -11.49
C GLU A 66 -7.17 -11.43 -11.10
N ASP A 67 -7.00 -10.16 -11.45
CA ASP A 67 -5.84 -9.37 -11.02
C ASP A 67 -5.76 -9.24 -9.50
N GLY A 68 -6.88 -9.31 -8.81
CA GLY A 68 -6.95 -9.31 -7.34
C GLY A 68 -6.34 -10.55 -6.66
N LYS A 69 -6.06 -11.60 -7.41
CA LYS A 69 -5.45 -12.83 -6.91
C LYS A 69 -3.92 -12.86 -7.02
N ARG A 70 -3.33 -11.83 -7.59
CA ARG A 70 -1.87 -11.72 -7.73
C ARG A 70 -1.20 -11.63 -6.38
N VAL A 71 -0.03 -12.26 -6.26
CA VAL A 71 0.83 -12.17 -5.09
C VAL A 71 2.13 -11.49 -5.51
N PRO A 72 2.32 -10.21 -5.18
CA PRO A 72 3.54 -9.49 -5.51
C PRO A 72 4.78 -10.14 -4.87
N PRO A 73 5.91 -10.21 -5.58
CA PRO A 73 7.17 -10.67 -4.97
C PRO A 73 7.62 -9.73 -3.85
N GLU A 74 8.43 -10.23 -2.93
CA GLU A 74 8.91 -9.41 -1.80
C GLU A 74 9.82 -8.25 -2.22
N GLN A 75 10.72 -8.48 -3.14
CA GLN A 75 11.64 -7.46 -3.68
C GLN A 75 12.41 -6.72 -2.59
N GLU A 76 12.92 -7.44 -1.61
CA GLU A 76 13.50 -6.84 -0.39
C GLU A 76 14.65 -5.87 -0.68
N LYS A 77 15.47 -6.18 -1.69
CA LYS A 77 16.68 -5.44 -2.04
C LYS A 77 16.54 -4.61 -3.32
N VAL A 78 15.35 -4.50 -3.85
CA VAL A 78 15.10 -3.73 -5.08
C VAL A 78 14.88 -2.25 -4.74
N TYR A 79 15.32 -1.37 -5.63
CA TYR A 79 15.11 0.06 -5.51
C TYR A 79 13.58 0.35 -5.50
N PRO A 80 13.11 1.25 -4.64
CA PRO A 80 11.66 1.50 -4.50
C PRO A 80 11.10 2.26 -5.71
N GLU A 81 10.63 1.51 -6.67
CA GLU A 81 10.01 1.99 -7.91
C GLU A 81 8.54 1.54 -7.95
N PRO A 82 7.61 2.31 -8.53
CA PRO A 82 6.20 1.91 -8.57
C PRO A 82 5.96 0.55 -9.21
N TRP A 83 6.74 0.20 -10.22
CA TRP A 83 6.60 -1.06 -10.96
C TRP A 83 7.27 -2.27 -10.32
N MET A 84 7.96 -2.10 -9.19
CA MET A 84 8.74 -3.18 -8.56
C MET A 84 7.91 -4.42 -8.22
N PHE A 85 6.63 -4.27 -7.95
CA PHE A 85 5.72 -5.35 -7.59
C PHE A 85 4.83 -5.82 -8.76
N GLY A 86 4.95 -5.23 -9.94
CA GLY A 86 4.04 -5.48 -11.04
C GLY A 86 2.65 -4.91 -10.78
N THR A 87 1.63 -5.49 -11.38
CA THR A 87 0.25 -5.09 -11.13
C THR A 87 -0.16 -5.47 -9.71
N ILE A 88 -0.63 -4.50 -8.95
CA ILE A 88 -1.03 -4.67 -7.55
C ILE A 88 -2.40 -5.35 -7.46
N PRO A 89 -2.60 -6.28 -6.50
CA PRO A 89 -3.87 -6.99 -6.35
C PRO A 89 -5.02 -6.16 -5.75
N ALA A 90 -4.76 -4.94 -5.31
CA ALA A 90 -5.75 -4.05 -4.74
C ALA A 90 -6.06 -2.88 -5.69
N LYS A 91 -7.32 -2.42 -5.72
CA LYS A 91 -7.66 -1.20 -6.45
C LYS A 91 -7.42 0.07 -5.61
N GLY A 92 -7.36 -0.04 -4.29
CA GLY A 92 -7.10 1.06 -3.36
C GLY A 92 -5.74 0.94 -2.70
N PHE A 93 -5.61 0.07 -1.70
CA PHE A 93 -4.37 -0.10 -0.93
C PHE A 93 -3.93 -1.56 -0.87
N TYR A 94 -2.66 -1.78 -1.18
CA TYR A 94 -1.95 -3.02 -0.88
C TYR A 94 -1.01 -2.80 0.30
N ILE A 95 -1.20 -3.58 1.36
CA ILE A 95 -0.50 -3.38 2.64
C ILE A 95 0.17 -4.69 3.04
N ARG A 96 1.49 -4.66 3.19
CA ARG A 96 2.26 -5.83 3.58
C ARG A 96 3.33 -5.47 4.61
N HIS A 97 3.52 -6.36 5.59
CA HIS A 97 4.49 -6.17 6.68
C HIS A 97 4.31 -4.81 7.36
N ALA A 98 3.15 -4.61 7.95
CA ALA A 98 2.79 -3.36 8.61
C ALA A 98 2.01 -3.61 9.90
N LYS A 99 2.06 -2.65 10.83
CA LYS A 99 1.38 -2.70 12.13
C LYS A 99 0.76 -1.36 12.47
N ASN A 100 -0.42 -1.41 13.10
CA ASN A 100 -1.11 -0.22 13.59
C ASN A 100 -1.32 0.82 12.48
N ILE A 101 -2.06 0.45 11.46
CA ILE A 101 -2.40 1.30 10.33
C ILE A 101 -3.83 1.80 10.49
N THR A 102 -4.03 3.10 10.41
CA THR A 102 -5.35 3.72 10.53
C THR A 102 -5.70 4.46 9.23
N PHE A 103 -6.90 4.18 8.73
CA PHE A 103 -7.50 4.92 7.62
C PHE A 103 -8.72 5.68 8.15
N ASP A 104 -8.73 6.99 7.99
CA ASP A 104 -9.82 7.85 8.43
C ASP A 104 -10.22 8.85 7.34
N GLY A 105 -11.42 8.69 6.82
CA GLY A 105 -11.95 9.59 5.80
C GLY A 105 -11.26 9.45 4.44
N ILE A 106 -10.98 8.23 4.01
CA ILE A 106 -10.43 7.98 2.67
C ILE A 106 -11.59 7.80 1.69
N ARG A 107 -11.52 8.48 0.57
CA ARG A 107 -12.52 8.41 -0.50
C ARG A 107 -11.88 7.95 -1.79
N PHE A 108 -12.53 7.00 -2.45
CA PHE A 108 -12.06 6.39 -3.69
C PHE A 108 -13.04 6.70 -4.82
N HIS A 109 -12.51 7.11 -5.94
CA HIS A 109 -13.26 7.35 -7.17
C HIS A 109 -12.59 6.58 -8.31
N PHE A 110 -13.39 5.86 -9.08
CA PHE A 110 -12.90 5.08 -10.20
C PHE A 110 -13.63 5.53 -11.48
N GLU A 111 -12.88 5.88 -12.52
CA GLU A 111 -13.46 6.27 -13.82
C GLU A 111 -14.11 5.06 -14.51
N GLN A 112 -13.53 3.88 -14.32
CA GLN A 112 -14.04 2.63 -14.86
C GLN A 112 -14.18 1.59 -13.75
N PRO A 113 -15.10 0.62 -13.90
CA PRO A 113 -15.20 -0.48 -12.96
C PRO A 113 -13.86 -1.21 -12.79
N ASP A 114 -13.53 -1.59 -11.56
CA ASP A 114 -12.33 -2.34 -11.22
C ASP A 114 -12.73 -3.48 -10.29
N GLY A 115 -12.45 -4.70 -10.71
CA GLY A 115 -12.89 -5.91 -10.01
C GLY A 115 -12.01 -6.34 -8.84
N ARG A 116 -10.88 -5.67 -8.60
CA ARG A 116 -9.99 -6.00 -7.48
C ARG A 116 -10.59 -5.55 -6.15
N PRO A 117 -10.24 -6.20 -5.02
CA PRO A 117 -10.58 -5.70 -3.70
C PRO A 117 -10.05 -4.29 -3.44
N LEU A 118 -10.76 -3.52 -2.62
CA LEU A 118 -10.33 -2.16 -2.27
C LEU A 118 -9.06 -2.16 -1.42
N PHE A 119 -8.98 -3.10 -0.47
CA PHE A 119 -7.82 -3.32 0.38
C PHE A 119 -7.36 -4.77 0.28
N VAL A 120 -6.07 -4.99 0.16
CA VAL A 120 -5.44 -6.31 0.26
C VAL A 120 -4.31 -6.22 1.28
N THR A 121 -4.33 -7.12 2.24
CA THR A 121 -3.36 -7.16 3.35
C THR A 121 -2.62 -8.49 3.38
N ASP A 122 -1.34 -8.44 3.72
CA ASP A 122 -0.48 -9.60 3.89
C ASP A 122 0.49 -9.33 5.03
N ASP A 123 0.42 -10.13 6.09
CA ASP A 123 1.23 -9.94 7.30
C ASP A 123 1.04 -8.52 7.90
N VAL A 124 -0.20 -8.22 8.28
CA VAL A 124 -0.58 -6.94 8.87
C VAL A 124 -1.22 -7.16 10.23
N GLU A 125 -0.74 -6.45 11.24
CA GLU A 125 -1.33 -6.46 12.57
C GLU A 125 -2.03 -5.12 12.85
N ASN A 126 -3.25 -5.19 13.33
CA ASN A 126 -4.05 -4.05 13.77
C ASN A 126 -4.23 -2.97 12.71
N ILE A 127 -5.24 -3.14 11.89
CA ILE A 127 -5.68 -2.14 10.93
C ILE A 127 -7.06 -1.62 11.32
N GLU A 128 -7.27 -0.31 11.27
CA GLU A 128 -8.53 0.33 11.64
C GLU A 128 -9.02 1.22 10.51
N TYR A 129 -10.34 1.21 10.31
CA TYR A 129 -11.03 1.98 9.27
C TYR A 129 -12.10 2.84 9.91
N TYR A 130 -11.99 4.15 9.74
CA TYR A 130 -13.00 5.13 10.17
C TYR A 130 -13.45 5.93 8.96
N HIS A 131 -14.79 6.07 8.77
CA HIS A 131 -15.34 6.87 7.67
C HIS A 131 -14.69 6.53 6.31
N THR A 132 -14.36 5.28 6.11
CA THR A 132 -13.61 4.78 4.96
C THR A 132 -14.30 3.52 4.45
N PRO A 133 -14.69 3.45 3.16
CA PRO A 133 -15.25 2.23 2.61
C PRO A 133 -14.17 1.13 2.57
N THR A 134 -14.59 -0.12 2.81
CA THR A 134 -13.70 -1.29 2.76
C THR A 134 -14.03 -2.24 1.61
N GLU A 135 -15.12 -1.96 0.91
CA GLU A 135 -15.60 -2.71 -0.25
C GLU A 135 -15.87 -1.80 -1.46
#